data_ff38a46c5063852465765baa09308ef9
#
_entry.id   ff38a46c5063852465765baa09308ef9
#
_cell.length_a   1.000
_cell.length_b   1.000
_cell.length_c   1.000
_cell.angle_alpha   90.00
_cell.angle_beta   90.00
_cell.angle_gamma   90.00
#
_symmetry.space_group_name_H-M   'P 1'
#
loop_
_entity.id
_entity.type
_entity.pdbx_description
1 polymer ?
#
loop_
_entity_poly.entity_id
_entity_poly.type
_entity_poly.pdbx_seq_one_letter_code
_entity_poly.pdbx_strand_id
1 'polypeptide(L)'
;TEKANLFSDIYRDLVAIGSSHLKPFIVNGNESKTDIKDEDGNIVYEALNTTAQQKIFQEQKIPHGFDFVVGTYSQFNSPDRKPDKPNFLRAIAEDNIIIMDEAHNSSGASNTGSFMQSVVGSGKGVIFLSATFAKRPDNMPIYAMKTAISDCNMSKDELVEAITKGGVALQEVLSAQLVQEG
;
A
#
# COMPACT_ATOMS: atom_id res chain seq x y z
N THR A 1 -0.51 -4.27 -1.91
CA THR A 1 -1.62 -5.20 -2.19
C THR A 1 -1.84 -6.21 -1.05
N GLU A 2 -2.97 -6.90 -1.03
CA GLU A 2 -3.32 -7.88 0.01
C GLU A 2 -2.59 -9.21 -0.17
N LYS A 3 -2.51 -9.72 -1.39
CA LYS A 3 -2.01 -11.07 -1.71
C LYS A 3 -0.93 -11.05 -2.78
N ALA A 4 0.06 -11.92 -2.62
CA ALA A 4 1.20 -12.00 -3.55
C ALA A 4 0.82 -12.50 -4.96
N ASN A 5 -0.23 -13.30 -5.11
CA ASN A 5 -0.71 -13.73 -6.42
C ASN A 5 -1.21 -12.57 -7.31
N LEU A 6 -1.58 -11.42 -6.70
CA LEU A 6 -1.96 -10.23 -7.43
C LEU A 6 -0.78 -9.52 -8.12
N PHE A 7 0.47 -9.89 -7.83
CA PHE A 7 1.63 -9.31 -8.53
C PHE A 7 1.61 -9.62 -10.04
N SER A 8 1.16 -10.82 -10.42
CA SER A 8 1.01 -11.18 -11.84
C SER A 8 -0.17 -10.43 -12.50
N ASP A 9 -1.22 -10.12 -11.73
CA ASP A 9 -2.32 -9.29 -12.22
C ASP A 9 -1.84 -7.86 -12.49
N ILE A 10 -1.07 -7.26 -11.57
CA ILE A 10 -0.44 -5.94 -11.77
C ILE A 10 0.43 -5.93 -13.03
N TYR A 11 1.19 -6.99 -13.28
CA TYR A 11 2.00 -7.08 -14.50
C TYR A 11 1.14 -7.15 -15.76
N ARG A 12 0.05 -7.93 -15.77
CA ARG A 12 -0.90 -7.97 -16.90
C ARG A 12 -1.51 -6.61 -17.18
N ASP A 13 -1.87 -5.86 -16.14
CA ASP A 13 -2.37 -4.50 -16.28
C ASP A 13 -1.31 -3.56 -16.87
N LEU A 14 -0.04 -3.68 -16.44
CA LEU A 14 1.07 -2.93 -17.04
C LEU A 14 1.28 -3.26 -18.52
N VAL A 15 1.15 -4.53 -18.91
CA VAL A 15 1.19 -4.94 -20.33
C VAL A 15 0.05 -4.30 -21.11
N ALA A 16 -1.18 -4.34 -20.56
CA ALA A 16 -2.36 -3.79 -21.21
C ALA A 16 -2.28 -2.29 -21.50
N ILE A 17 -1.60 -1.53 -20.63
CA ILE A 17 -1.37 -0.08 -20.82
C ILE A 17 -0.05 0.26 -21.51
N GLY A 18 0.68 -0.74 -22.06
CA GLY A 18 1.95 -0.53 -22.75
C GLY A 18 3.15 -0.21 -21.85
N SER A 19 3.07 -0.52 -20.57
CA SER A 19 4.10 -0.22 -19.55
C SER A 19 4.84 -1.47 -19.06
N SER A 20 4.88 -2.55 -19.85
CA SER A 20 5.55 -3.82 -19.52
C SER A 20 7.07 -3.71 -19.32
N HIS A 21 7.68 -2.59 -19.73
CA HIS A 21 9.09 -2.30 -19.54
C HIS A 21 9.45 -1.91 -18.11
N LEU A 22 8.46 -1.56 -17.27
CA LEU A 22 8.68 -1.18 -15.87
C LEU A 22 9.03 -2.41 -15.03
N LYS A 23 10.15 -2.34 -14.32
CA LYS A 23 10.76 -3.44 -13.59
C LYS A 23 10.43 -3.40 -12.09
N PRO A 24 9.75 -4.41 -11.55
CA PRO A 24 9.39 -4.45 -10.14
C PRO A 24 10.53 -4.95 -9.24
N PHE A 25 10.76 -4.29 -8.11
CA PHE A 25 11.41 -4.89 -6.96
C PHE A 25 10.37 -5.57 -6.08
N ILE A 26 10.44 -6.90 -5.98
CA ILE A 26 9.45 -7.71 -5.26
C ILE A 26 9.91 -7.89 -3.81
N VAL A 27 9.15 -7.32 -2.87
CA VAL A 27 9.36 -7.54 -1.43
C VAL A 27 8.63 -8.80 -1.02
N ASN A 28 9.38 -9.83 -0.62
CA ASN A 28 8.81 -11.09 -0.15
C ASN A 28 9.32 -11.51 1.24
N GLY A 29 8.75 -12.58 1.80
CA GLY A 29 9.22 -13.23 3.03
C GLY A 29 10.24 -14.32 2.73
N ASN A 30 10.86 -14.84 3.79
CA ASN A 30 11.89 -15.88 3.71
C ASN A 30 11.38 -17.21 3.13
N GLU A 31 10.07 -17.47 3.25
CA GLU A 31 9.45 -18.77 2.94
C GLU A 31 8.63 -18.75 1.64
N SER A 32 8.38 -17.57 1.07
CA SER A 32 7.57 -17.44 -0.14
C SER A 32 8.37 -16.81 -1.27
N LYS A 33 8.73 -17.60 -2.25
CA LYS A 33 9.23 -17.12 -3.53
C LYS A 33 8.03 -16.64 -4.33
N THR A 34 7.95 -15.34 -4.58
CA THR A 34 6.86 -14.72 -5.34
C THR A 34 7.43 -14.20 -6.65
N ASP A 35 7.32 -15.01 -7.69
CA ASP A 35 7.72 -14.61 -9.03
C ASP A 35 6.49 -14.06 -9.77
N ILE A 36 6.70 -13.05 -10.61
CA ILE A 36 5.68 -12.52 -11.48
C ILE A 36 5.65 -13.35 -12.75
N LYS A 37 4.45 -13.81 -13.15
CA LYS A 37 4.24 -14.66 -14.30
C LYS A 37 3.38 -13.97 -15.35
N ASP A 38 3.63 -14.29 -16.62
CA ASP A 38 2.78 -13.93 -17.73
C ASP A 38 1.50 -14.80 -17.80
N GLU A 39 0.67 -14.62 -18.83
CA GLU A 39 -0.56 -15.37 -19.05
C GLU A 39 -0.31 -16.85 -19.35
N ASP A 40 0.85 -17.18 -19.91
CA ASP A 40 1.27 -18.55 -20.22
C ASP A 40 1.92 -19.25 -19.02
N GLY A 41 2.09 -18.54 -17.89
CA GLY A 41 2.69 -19.06 -16.66
C GLY A 41 4.22 -19.02 -16.64
N ASN A 42 4.87 -18.38 -17.63
CA ASN A 42 6.31 -18.18 -17.63
C ASN A 42 6.70 -17.09 -16.64
N ILE A 43 7.83 -17.28 -15.97
CA ILE A 43 8.36 -16.28 -15.04
C ILE A 43 8.94 -15.11 -15.83
N VAL A 44 8.38 -13.92 -15.61
CA VAL A 44 8.85 -12.66 -16.22
C VAL A 44 9.81 -11.92 -15.29
N TYR A 45 9.50 -11.89 -14.00
CA TYR A 45 10.34 -11.30 -12.97
C TYR A 45 10.49 -12.23 -11.79
N GLU A 46 11.73 -12.51 -11.41
CA GLU A 46 12.04 -13.28 -10.20
C GLU A 46 12.22 -12.35 -8.99
N ALA A 47 11.69 -12.80 -7.85
CA ALA A 47 12.03 -12.19 -6.57
C ALA A 47 13.49 -12.48 -6.22
N LEU A 48 14.22 -11.46 -5.79
CA LEU A 48 15.58 -11.63 -5.29
C LEU A 48 15.61 -12.57 -4.07
N ASN A 49 16.71 -13.25 -3.88
CA ASN A 49 16.90 -14.07 -2.67
C ASN A 49 16.97 -13.19 -1.41
N THR A 50 16.74 -13.81 -0.26
CA THR A 50 16.65 -13.11 1.04
C THR A 50 17.87 -12.27 1.36
N THR A 51 19.08 -12.76 1.06
CA THR A 51 20.33 -12.05 1.36
C THR A 51 20.45 -10.78 0.53
N ALA A 52 20.11 -10.85 -0.75
CA ALA A 52 20.11 -9.69 -1.64
C ALA A 52 19.05 -8.66 -1.21
N GLN A 53 17.83 -9.10 -0.88
CA GLN A 53 16.79 -8.22 -0.36
C GLN A 53 17.20 -7.55 0.95
N GLN A 54 17.83 -8.27 1.87
CA GLN A 54 18.27 -7.72 3.15
C GLN A 54 19.26 -6.56 2.97
N LYS A 55 20.20 -6.65 2.05
CA LYS A 55 21.11 -5.56 1.71
C LYS A 55 20.35 -4.32 1.22
N ILE A 56 19.36 -4.52 0.35
CA ILE A 56 18.53 -3.44 -0.18
C ILE A 56 17.74 -2.75 0.94
N PHE A 57 17.16 -3.52 1.86
CA PHE A 57 16.45 -2.94 3.00
C PHE A 57 17.35 -2.10 3.89
N GLN A 58 18.60 -2.51 4.09
CA GLN A 58 19.59 -1.75 4.87
C GLN A 58 20.04 -0.47 4.14
N GLU A 59 20.09 -0.47 2.82
CA GLU A 59 20.41 0.71 2.02
C GLU A 59 19.28 1.74 1.97
N GLN A 60 18.05 1.35 2.33
CA GLN A 60 16.87 2.21 2.43
C GLN A 60 16.55 3.03 1.16
N LYS A 61 16.82 2.47 -0.01
CA LYS A 61 16.53 3.09 -1.31
C LYS A 61 16.16 2.02 -2.35
N ILE A 62 15.40 2.43 -3.37
CA ILE A 62 15.10 1.56 -4.51
C ILE A 62 16.40 1.31 -5.26
N PRO A 63 16.79 0.03 -5.49
CA PRO A 63 18.05 -0.27 -6.15
C PRO A 63 17.99 0.13 -7.63
N HIS A 64 19.15 0.49 -8.17
CA HIS A 64 19.27 0.83 -9.58
C HIS A 64 18.78 -0.31 -10.48
N GLY A 65 18.01 0.02 -11.51
CA GLY A 65 17.44 -0.95 -12.45
C GLY A 65 16.08 -1.52 -12.05
N PHE A 66 15.48 -0.98 -10.99
CA PHE A 66 14.07 -1.21 -10.65
C PHE A 66 13.29 0.12 -10.69
N ASP A 67 12.08 0.08 -11.23
CA ASP A 67 11.25 1.26 -11.45
C ASP A 67 10.20 1.44 -10.36
N PHE A 68 9.77 0.36 -9.73
CA PHE A 68 8.80 0.39 -8.63
C PHE A 68 8.99 -0.77 -7.64
N VAL A 69 8.35 -0.65 -6.49
CA VAL A 69 8.38 -1.67 -5.42
C VAL A 69 6.99 -2.26 -5.26
N VAL A 70 6.90 -3.58 -5.20
CA VAL A 70 5.65 -4.29 -4.92
C VAL A 70 5.79 -5.20 -3.70
N GLY A 71 4.81 -5.17 -2.82
CA GLY A 71 4.79 -6.00 -1.62
C GLY A 71 3.38 -6.19 -1.08
N THR A 72 3.20 -7.20 -0.22
CA THR A 72 1.94 -7.40 0.49
C THR A 72 1.95 -6.72 1.85
N TYR A 73 0.79 -6.34 2.36
CA TYR A 73 0.66 -5.73 3.69
C TYR A 73 1.22 -6.63 4.80
N SER A 74 1.09 -7.94 4.66
CA SER A 74 1.60 -8.91 5.64
C SER A 74 3.13 -8.88 5.82
N GLN A 75 3.88 -8.34 4.84
CA GLN A 75 5.32 -8.15 4.97
C GLN A 75 5.70 -7.11 6.04
N PHE A 76 4.75 -6.30 6.48
CA PHE A 76 4.94 -5.18 7.41
C PHE A 76 4.13 -5.32 8.70
N ASN A 77 3.63 -6.50 9.02
CA ASN A 77 2.78 -6.75 10.19
C ASN A 77 3.53 -6.77 11.54
N SER A 78 4.84 -6.75 11.53
CA SER A 78 5.68 -6.78 12.74
C SER A 78 6.85 -5.81 12.63
N PRO A 79 6.59 -4.49 12.52
CA PRO A 79 7.62 -3.49 12.24
C PRO A 79 8.71 -3.42 13.32
N ASP A 80 8.36 -3.68 14.56
CA ASP A 80 9.30 -3.57 15.68
C ASP A 80 10.26 -4.77 15.80
N ARG A 81 9.83 -5.95 15.30
CA ARG A 81 10.63 -7.18 15.38
C ARG A 81 11.66 -7.33 14.26
N LYS A 82 11.36 -6.78 13.08
CA LYS A 82 12.21 -6.82 11.89
C LYS A 82 12.20 -5.46 11.21
N PRO A 83 12.93 -4.48 11.74
CA PRO A 83 12.80 -3.06 11.36
C PRO A 83 13.32 -2.72 9.97
N ASP A 84 14.24 -3.49 9.39
CA ASP A 84 14.90 -3.14 8.13
C ASP A 84 13.89 -2.96 6.98
N LYS A 85 12.97 -3.90 6.83
CA LYS A 85 11.95 -3.86 5.80
C LYS A 85 10.94 -2.71 5.98
N PRO A 86 10.38 -2.48 7.17
CA PRO A 86 9.58 -1.29 7.47
C PRO A 86 10.33 0.03 7.29
N ASN A 87 11.59 0.11 7.74
CA ASN A 87 12.41 1.30 7.58
C ASN A 87 12.70 1.61 6.11
N PHE A 88 12.99 0.57 5.32
CA PHE A 88 13.11 0.69 3.86
C PHE A 88 11.83 1.30 3.25
N LEU A 89 10.65 0.76 3.60
CA LEU A 89 9.40 1.26 3.04
C LEU A 89 9.14 2.73 3.42
N ARG A 90 9.42 3.13 4.67
CA ARG A 90 9.30 4.54 5.09
C ARG A 90 10.25 5.43 4.31
N ALA A 91 11.51 5.04 4.18
CA ALA A 91 12.52 5.84 3.49
C ALA A 91 12.17 6.08 2.01
N ILE A 92 11.75 5.03 1.29
CA ILE A 92 11.37 5.19 -0.12
C ILE A 92 10.03 5.93 -0.31
N ALA A 93 9.15 5.94 0.70
CA ALA A 93 7.85 6.61 0.61
C ALA A 93 7.97 8.13 0.47
N GLU A 94 8.97 8.76 1.11
CA GLU A 94 9.12 10.21 1.17
C GLU A 94 9.17 10.87 -0.22
N ASP A 95 9.82 10.22 -1.19
CA ASP A 95 10.00 10.74 -2.54
C ASP A 95 9.08 10.09 -3.59
N ASN A 96 8.23 9.16 -3.17
CA ASN A 96 7.44 8.36 -4.09
C ASN A 96 5.94 8.44 -3.83
N ILE A 97 5.16 8.10 -4.88
CA ILE A 97 3.72 7.90 -4.79
C ILE A 97 3.46 6.47 -4.27
N ILE A 98 2.56 6.36 -3.31
CA ILE A 98 2.14 5.09 -2.73
C ILE A 98 0.82 4.68 -3.37
N ILE A 99 0.76 3.49 -3.95
CA ILE A 99 -0.48 2.90 -4.44
C ILE A 99 -0.91 1.79 -3.48
N MET A 100 -2.04 2.00 -2.84
CA MET A 100 -2.61 1.07 -1.86
C MET A 100 -3.78 0.31 -2.48
N ASP A 101 -3.49 -0.85 -3.04
CA ASP A 101 -4.49 -1.75 -3.59
C ASP A 101 -5.21 -2.51 -2.46
N GLU A 102 -6.55 -2.59 -2.54
CA GLU A 102 -7.42 -3.10 -1.47
C GLU A 102 -7.13 -2.45 -0.11
N ALA A 103 -7.03 -1.13 -0.11
CA ALA A 103 -6.57 -0.31 1.02
C ALA A 103 -7.34 -0.59 2.32
N HIS A 104 -8.60 -0.98 2.24
CA HIS A 104 -9.43 -1.31 3.40
C HIS A 104 -8.86 -2.46 4.26
N ASN A 105 -7.99 -3.32 3.70
CA ASN A 105 -7.35 -4.43 4.43
C ASN A 105 -6.17 -3.99 5.32
N SER A 106 -5.68 -2.77 5.15
CA SER A 106 -4.55 -2.20 5.92
C SER A 106 -4.90 -0.90 6.62
N SER A 107 -6.18 -0.56 6.73
CA SER A 107 -6.64 0.74 7.19
C SER A 107 -7.08 0.80 8.66
N GLY A 108 -7.25 -0.34 9.32
CA GLY A 108 -7.72 -0.41 10.71
C GLY A 108 -6.64 -0.14 11.77
N ALA A 109 -7.02 -0.28 13.04
CA ALA A 109 -6.17 -0.07 14.22
C ALA A 109 -5.14 -1.20 14.49
N SER A 110 -4.94 -2.11 13.56
CA SER A 110 -3.91 -3.16 13.65
C SER A 110 -2.49 -2.57 13.55
N ASN A 111 -1.49 -3.34 13.98
CA ASN A 111 -0.08 -2.93 13.82
C ASN A 111 0.27 -2.60 12.36
N THR A 112 -0.25 -3.40 11.41
CA THR A 112 -0.08 -3.13 9.97
C THR A 112 -0.79 -1.85 9.56
N GLY A 113 -2.03 -1.63 10.02
CA GLY A 113 -2.78 -0.41 9.73
C GLY A 113 -2.09 0.83 10.26
N SER A 114 -1.67 0.82 11.53
CA SER A 114 -0.93 1.93 12.15
C SER A 114 0.39 2.21 11.42
N PHE A 115 1.11 1.17 11.03
CA PHE A 115 2.34 1.29 10.27
C PHE A 115 2.06 1.91 8.89
N MET A 116 1.07 1.41 8.14
CA MET A 116 0.73 1.95 6.82
C MET A 116 0.25 3.40 6.88
N GLN A 117 -0.49 3.79 7.93
CA GLN A 117 -0.81 5.19 8.17
C GLN A 117 0.45 6.06 8.30
N SER A 118 1.48 5.59 9.02
CA SER A 118 2.74 6.32 9.14
C SER A 118 3.47 6.46 7.79
N VAL A 119 3.43 5.42 6.95
CA VAL A 119 4.02 5.43 5.61
C VAL A 119 3.28 6.40 4.69
N VAL A 120 1.94 6.38 4.68
CA VAL A 120 1.12 7.32 3.91
C VAL A 120 1.37 8.77 4.36
N GLY A 121 1.48 8.99 5.66
CA GLY A 121 1.74 10.32 6.21
C GLY A 121 3.07 10.93 5.75
N SER A 122 4.12 10.12 5.60
CA SER A 122 5.44 10.57 5.10
C SER A 122 5.56 10.55 3.58
N GLY A 123 4.68 9.84 2.86
CA GLY A 123 4.75 9.71 1.41
C GLY A 123 4.54 11.01 0.66
N LYS A 124 5.09 11.13 -0.54
CA LYS A 124 4.89 12.28 -1.44
C LYS A 124 3.43 12.41 -1.89
N GLY A 125 2.75 11.29 -2.11
CA GLY A 125 1.35 11.20 -2.45
C GLY A 125 0.83 9.78 -2.27
N VAL A 126 -0.49 9.61 -2.30
CA VAL A 126 -1.13 8.30 -2.17
C VAL A 126 -2.27 8.14 -3.15
N ILE A 127 -2.42 6.95 -3.69
CA ILE A 127 -3.59 6.51 -4.47
C ILE A 127 -4.21 5.32 -3.74
N PHE A 128 -5.47 5.43 -3.37
CA PHE A 128 -6.22 4.35 -2.76
C PHE A 128 -7.07 3.65 -3.82
N LEU A 129 -6.84 2.34 -3.98
CA LEU A 129 -7.65 1.47 -4.84
C LEU A 129 -8.44 0.51 -3.94
N SER A 130 -9.75 0.62 -3.95
CA SER A 130 -10.61 -0.26 -3.18
C SER A 130 -12.03 -0.25 -3.72
N ALA A 131 -12.60 -1.41 -3.96
CA ALA A 131 -14.02 -1.55 -4.30
C ALA A 131 -14.92 -1.22 -3.10
N THR A 132 -14.38 -1.25 -1.89
CA THR A 132 -15.07 -0.95 -0.64
C THR A 132 -14.32 0.17 0.09
N PHE A 133 -14.83 1.38 0.00
CA PHE A 133 -14.17 2.57 0.56
C PHE A 133 -13.84 2.42 2.05
N ALA A 134 -14.80 2.10 2.89
CA ALA A 134 -14.57 1.80 4.29
C ALA A 134 -15.61 0.79 4.79
N LYS A 135 -15.18 -0.44 5.08
CA LYS A 135 -16.07 -1.46 5.64
C LYS A 135 -16.51 -1.14 7.06
N ARG A 136 -15.69 -0.38 7.78
CA ARG A 136 -15.92 -0.01 9.19
C ARG A 136 -15.42 1.41 9.43
N PRO A 137 -16.00 2.15 10.39
CA PRO A 137 -15.57 3.51 10.72
C PRO A 137 -14.07 3.63 11.05
N ASP A 138 -13.49 2.62 11.70
CA ASP A 138 -12.08 2.57 12.07
C ASP A 138 -11.12 2.43 10.86
N ASN A 139 -11.65 2.20 9.66
CA ASN A 139 -10.88 2.24 8.41
C ASN A 139 -10.67 3.67 7.87
N MET A 140 -11.48 4.63 8.28
CA MET A 140 -11.46 5.99 7.73
C MET A 140 -10.16 6.78 7.95
N PRO A 141 -9.45 6.65 9.09
CA PRO A 141 -8.27 7.48 9.35
C PRO A 141 -7.20 7.43 8.25
N ILE A 142 -7.00 6.30 7.56
CA ILE A 142 -5.99 6.22 6.50
C ILE A 142 -6.42 7.01 5.26
N TYR A 143 -7.70 6.98 4.93
CA TYR A 143 -8.24 7.73 3.79
C TYR A 143 -8.30 9.24 4.06
N ALA A 144 -8.42 9.65 5.32
CA ALA A 144 -8.35 11.04 5.71
C ALA A 144 -6.96 11.64 5.53
N MET A 145 -5.92 10.81 5.50
CA MET A 145 -4.56 11.27 5.30
C MET A 145 -4.34 11.63 3.82
N LYS A 146 -3.79 12.82 3.56
CA LYS A 146 -3.50 13.27 2.18
C LYS A 146 -4.73 13.42 1.26
N THR A 147 -5.93 13.55 1.83
CA THR A 147 -7.17 13.85 1.08
C THR A 147 -7.85 15.08 1.69
N ALA A 148 -8.88 15.59 1.03
CA ALA A 148 -9.67 16.74 1.51
C ALA A 148 -10.28 16.54 2.90
N ILE A 149 -10.45 15.29 3.37
CA ILE A 149 -10.89 15.00 4.75
C ILE A 149 -9.89 15.53 5.79
N SER A 150 -8.59 15.62 5.45
CA SER A 150 -7.58 16.18 6.35
C SER A 150 -7.82 17.64 6.71
N ASP A 151 -8.55 18.38 5.88
CA ASP A 151 -8.84 19.81 6.07
C ASP A 151 -9.94 20.04 7.13
N CYS A 152 -10.63 18.98 7.55
CA CYS A 152 -11.71 19.07 8.54
C CYS A 152 -11.25 19.33 9.98
N ASN A 153 -9.96 19.43 10.26
CA ASN A 153 -9.39 19.67 11.60
C ASN A 153 -9.90 18.73 12.71
N MET A 154 -10.28 17.51 12.35
CA MET A 154 -10.75 16.49 13.26
C MET A 154 -9.61 15.55 13.66
N SER A 155 -9.54 15.16 14.92
CA SER A 155 -8.69 14.05 15.35
C SER A 155 -9.19 12.72 14.75
N LYS A 156 -8.34 11.68 14.78
CA LYS A 156 -8.73 10.34 14.31
C LYS A 156 -9.95 9.80 15.03
N ASP A 157 -10.01 9.99 16.35
CA ASP A 157 -11.10 9.49 17.18
C ASP A 157 -12.40 10.23 16.90
N GLU A 158 -12.36 11.55 16.75
CA GLU A 158 -13.51 12.37 16.36
C GLU A 158 -14.04 11.98 14.98
N LEU A 159 -13.16 11.71 14.01
CA LEU A 159 -13.56 11.25 12.69
C LEU A 159 -14.25 9.89 12.75
N VAL A 160 -13.69 8.92 13.48
CA VAL A 160 -14.29 7.59 13.68
C VAL A 160 -15.64 7.70 14.38
N GLU A 161 -15.75 8.56 15.40
CA GLU A 161 -17.00 8.79 16.13
C GLU A 161 -18.07 9.43 15.22
N ALA A 162 -17.71 10.45 14.45
CA ALA A 162 -18.62 11.11 13.51
C ALA A 162 -19.18 10.13 12.48
N ILE A 163 -18.31 9.30 11.89
CA ILE A 163 -18.72 8.31 10.90
C ILE A 163 -19.54 7.18 11.53
N THR A 164 -19.23 6.78 12.75
CA THR A 164 -20.03 5.81 13.49
C THR A 164 -21.45 6.32 13.75
N LYS A 165 -21.58 7.59 14.11
CA LYS A 165 -22.89 8.25 14.34
C LYS A 165 -23.65 8.52 13.02
N GLY A 166 -22.95 8.90 11.98
CA GLY A 166 -23.53 9.18 10.66
C GLY A 166 -23.86 7.94 9.83
N GLY A 167 -23.32 6.80 10.21
CA GLY A 167 -23.60 5.51 9.59
C GLY A 167 -23.27 5.45 8.10
N VAL A 168 -23.94 4.56 7.39
CA VAL A 168 -23.71 4.30 5.95
C VAL A 168 -23.94 5.56 5.09
N ALA A 169 -24.95 6.36 5.43
CA ALA A 169 -25.26 7.56 4.66
C ALA A 169 -24.11 8.57 4.64
N LEU A 170 -23.45 8.79 5.78
CA LEU A 170 -22.29 9.69 5.83
C LEU A 170 -21.09 9.10 5.08
N GLN A 171 -20.88 7.77 5.18
CA GLN A 171 -19.81 7.09 4.43
C GLN A 171 -20.01 7.22 2.92
N GLU A 172 -21.22 7.09 2.40
CA GLU A 172 -21.56 7.25 0.99
C GLU A 172 -21.31 8.67 0.51
N VAL A 173 -21.72 9.68 1.29
CA VAL A 173 -21.47 11.09 0.97
C VAL A 173 -19.98 11.40 0.90
N LEU A 174 -19.21 10.97 1.89
CA LEU A 174 -17.75 11.17 1.91
C LEU A 174 -17.06 10.45 0.75
N SER A 175 -17.49 9.21 0.45
CA SER A 175 -16.98 8.46 -0.69
C SER A 175 -17.21 9.19 -2.01
N ALA A 176 -18.45 9.68 -2.22
CA ALA A 176 -18.80 10.43 -3.43
C ALA A 176 -17.98 11.72 -3.56
N GLN A 177 -17.76 12.42 -2.45
CA GLN A 177 -16.98 13.66 -2.45
C GLN A 177 -15.50 13.40 -2.74
N LEU A 178 -14.90 12.37 -2.17
CA LEU A 178 -13.52 11.98 -2.46
C LEU A 178 -13.34 11.61 -3.94
N VAL A 179 -14.30 10.94 -4.55
CA VAL A 179 -14.27 10.62 -5.99
C VAL A 179 -14.36 11.89 -6.85
N GLN A 180 -15.11 12.91 -6.42
CA GLN A 180 -15.22 14.16 -7.17
C GLN A 180 -13.97 15.03 -7.10
N GLU A 181 -13.25 14.97 -5.98
CA GLU A 181 -12.04 15.78 -5.77
C GLU A 181 -10.76 15.10 -6.27
N GLY A 182 -10.81 13.83 -6.67
CA GLY A 182 -9.69 13.03 -7.20
C GLY A 182 -8.92 12.33 -6.11
#